data_f7e0388ff9b3a87948c41a779ef72306
#
_entry.id   f7e0388ff9b3a87948c41a779ef72306
#
_cell.length_a   1.000
_cell.length_b   1.000
_cell.length_c   1.000
_cell.angle_alpha   90.00
_cell.angle_beta   90.00
_cell.angle_gamma   90.00
#
_symmetry.space_group_name_H-M   'P 1'
#
loop_
_entity.id
_entity.type
_entity.pdbx_description
1 polymer ?
#
loop_
_entity_poly.entity_id
_entity_poly.type
_entity_poly.pdbx_seq_one_letter_code
_entity_poly.pdbx_strand_id
1 'polypeptide(L)'
;MPTLLNEPPTRACSEAFRREERQGREEREMIVENSDVVLSVRDLTAEVDGTPILKGVNLEVRSGEIHAIMGPNGSGKSTFSKVLAGHPAYEVTGGKVIFQGENLLEMEPEERAIAGIFLAFQYPLEIPGVSNLDFLRVAYNSRRKQQGLEELDAFDFDELVQEKLDVVKMNPAFLSRSVNEGFSGGEKKRNEILQMALLEPKVAILDETDSGLDIDALKIVANGVNQLASPENATILITHYQRLLNYIVPDFVHVMANGRIISSGGKELAQELESRGYDWLLEQAATEVGV
;
A
#
# COMPACT_ATOMS: atom_id res chain seq x y z
N MET A 1 -31.14 7.40 -38.58
CA MET A 1 -30.22 7.05 -37.46
C MET A 1 -31.04 7.05 -36.18
N PRO A 2 -31.30 5.92 -35.52
CA PRO A 2 -31.99 5.91 -34.23
C PRO A 2 -30.99 6.10 -33.12
N THR A 3 -31.28 7.06 -32.27
CA THR A 3 -30.62 7.39 -31.00
C THR A 3 -30.80 6.22 -30.03
N LEU A 4 -29.69 5.59 -29.67
CA LEU A 4 -29.66 4.63 -28.54
C LEU A 4 -29.87 5.41 -27.24
N LEU A 5 -31.04 5.30 -26.66
CA LEU A 5 -31.33 5.74 -25.31
C LEU A 5 -30.60 4.80 -24.35
N ASN A 6 -29.66 5.35 -23.54
CA ASN A 6 -29.05 4.69 -22.38
C ASN A 6 -30.17 4.42 -21.35
N GLU A 7 -30.64 3.21 -21.28
CA GLU A 7 -31.52 2.80 -20.18
C GLU A 7 -30.69 2.72 -18.89
N PRO A 8 -31.18 3.26 -17.76
CA PRO A 8 -30.51 3.11 -16.48
C PRO A 8 -30.50 1.63 -16.07
N PRO A 9 -29.45 1.18 -15.34
CA PRO A 9 -29.35 -0.22 -14.92
C PRO A 9 -30.60 -0.64 -14.14
N THR A 10 -31.15 -1.77 -14.53
CA THR A 10 -32.37 -2.31 -13.93
C THR A 10 -32.18 -2.55 -12.44
N ARG A 11 -33.23 -2.36 -11.65
CA ARG A 11 -33.23 -2.56 -10.18
C ARG A 11 -32.62 -3.90 -9.77
N ALA A 12 -32.82 -4.95 -10.56
CA ALA A 12 -32.24 -6.27 -10.38
C ALA A 12 -30.69 -6.28 -10.51
N CYS A 13 -30.11 -5.50 -11.40
CA CYS A 13 -28.65 -5.40 -11.58
C CYS A 13 -28.00 -4.67 -10.40
N SER A 14 -28.66 -3.62 -9.86
CA SER A 14 -28.18 -2.90 -8.67
C SER A 14 -28.32 -3.71 -7.37
N GLU A 15 -29.31 -4.62 -7.29
CA GLU A 15 -29.48 -5.52 -6.15
C GLU A 15 -28.49 -6.70 -6.20
N ALA A 16 -28.17 -7.24 -7.37
CA ALA A 16 -27.14 -8.26 -7.55
C ALA A 16 -25.76 -7.71 -7.17
N PHE A 17 -25.40 -6.52 -7.65
CA PHE A 17 -24.14 -5.85 -7.31
C PHE A 17 -24.00 -5.60 -5.81
N ARG A 18 -25.04 -5.09 -5.14
CA ARG A 18 -25.04 -4.91 -3.68
C ARG A 18 -25.00 -6.23 -2.90
N ARG A 19 -25.46 -7.32 -3.47
CA ARG A 19 -25.40 -8.64 -2.86
C ARG A 19 -24.00 -9.23 -2.93
N GLU A 20 -23.32 -9.07 -4.07
CA GLU A 20 -21.91 -9.44 -4.24
C GLU A 20 -21.00 -8.61 -3.35
N GLU A 21 -21.21 -7.30 -3.24
CA GLU A 21 -20.47 -6.43 -2.30
C GLU A 21 -20.68 -6.84 -0.83
N ARG A 22 -21.92 -7.19 -0.45
CA ARG A 22 -22.20 -7.68 0.90
C ARG A 22 -21.55 -9.03 1.18
N GLN A 23 -21.66 -9.95 0.25
CA GLN A 23 -21.08 -11.29 0.41
C GLN A 23 -19.56 -11.25 0.48
N GLY A 24 -18.92 -10.46 -0.37
CA GLY A 24 -17.47 -10.22 -0.30
C GLY A 24 -17.02 -9.52 0.99
N ARG A 25 -17.87 -8.70 1.58
CA ARG A 25 -17.61 -8.06 2.88
C ARG A 25 -17.77 -9.03 4.04
N GLU A 26 -18.83 -9.84 4.06
CA GLU A 26 -19.07 -10.86 5.10
C GLU A 26 -18.00 -11.94 5.08
N GLU A 27 -17.53 -12.35 3.90
CA GLU A 27 -16.40 -13.27 3.75
C GLU A 27 -15.09 -12.66 4.26
N ARG A 28 -14.81 -11.37 3.98
CA ARG A 28 -13.66 -10.65 4.53
C ARG A 28 -13.75 -10.50 6.06
N GLU A 29 -14.88 -10.11 6.60
CA GLU A 29 -15.08 -9.95 8.05
C GLU A 29 -14.83 -11.28 8.79
N MET A 30 -15.26 -12.43 8.24
CA MET A 30 -14.98 -13.76 8.79
C MET A 30 -13.49 -14.13 8.75
N ILE A 31 -12.76 -13.70 7.72
CA ILE A 31 -11.32 -13.98 7.56
C ILE A 31 -10.50 -13.15 8.55
N VAL A 32 -10.87 -11.88 8.75
CA VAL A 32 -10.17 -10.96 9.65
C VAL A 32 -10.29 -11.36 11.12
N GLU A 33 -11.43 -11.92 11.57
CA GLU A 33 -11.61 -12.38 12.95
C GLU A 33 -10.63 -13.49 13.39
N ASN A 34 -10.06 -14.26 12.43
CA ASN A 34 -9.17 -15.39 12.70
C ASN A 34 -7.72 -15.17 12.22
N SER A 35 -7.36 -13.97 11.76
CA SER A 35 -6.05 -13.72 11.17
C SER A 35 -4.99 -13.34 12.22
N ASP A 36 -3.77 -13.85 12.02
CA ASP A 36 -2.62 -13.52 12.88
C ASP A 36 -2.12 -12.10 12.61
N VAL A 37 -1.62 -11.42 13.65
CA VAL A 37 -0.98 -10.11 13.54
C VAL A 37 0.30 -10.24 12.71
N VAL A 38 0.34 -9.60 11.54
CA VAL A 38 1.49 -9.63 10.64
C VAL A 38 2.49 -8.51 10.94
N LEU A 39 2.00 -7.35 11.39
CA LEU A 39 2.82 -6.20 11.77
C LEU A 39 2.29 -5.58 13.06
N SER A 40 3.16 -5.43 14.07
CA SER A 40 2.86 -4.73 15.32
C SER A 40 3.89 -3.63 15.57
N VAL A 41 3.42 -2.40 15.66
CA VAL A 41 4.22 -1.20 15.94
C VAL A 41 3.81 -0.67 17.29
N ARG A 42 4.78 -0.47 18.20
CA ARG A 42 4.56 0.00 19.57
C ARG A 42 5.51 1.16 19.89
N ASP A 43 4.93 2.31 20.23
CA ASP A 43 5.61 3.54 20.65
C ASP A 43 6.79 3.94 19.76
N LEU A 44 6.65 3.73 18.44
CA LEU A 44 7.71 3.97 17.49
C LEU A 44 8.04 5.47 17.42
N THR A 45 9.30 5.79 17.69
CA THR A 45 9.86 7.13 17.55
C THR A 45 11.01 7.12 16.56
N ALA A 46 11.07 8.14 15.70
CA ALA A 46 12.13 8.29 14.70
C ALA A 46 12.38 9.74 14.37
N GLU A 47 13.62 10.01 13.95
CA GLU A 47 14.07 11.34 13.56
C GLU A 47 14.78 11.34 12.20
N VAL A 48 14.95 12.51 11.64
CA VAL A 48 15.75 12.81 10.46
C VAL A 48 16.60 14.02 10.74
N ASP A 49 17.91 13.93 10.54
CA ASP A 49 18.87 15.02 10.83
C ASP A 49 18.69 15.63 12.25
N GLY A 50 18.46 14.78 13.26
CA GLY A 50 18.24 15.18 14.64
C GLY A 50 16.87 15.84 14.91
N THR A 51 15.96 15.85 13.93
CA THR A 51 14.61 16.40 14.09
C THR A 51 13.59 15.27 14.32
N PRO A 52 12.95 15.18 15.51
CA PRO A 52 11.96 14.16 15.80
C PRO A 52 10.70 14.31 14.93
N ILE A 53 10.41 13.29 14.14
CA ILE A 53 9.23 13.23 13.26
C ILE A 53 8.16 12.26 13.80
N LEU A 54 8.54 11.00 14.09
CA LEU A 54 7.63 10.07 14.74
C LEU A 54 7.79 10.17 16.25
N LYS A 55 6.68 10.23 16.98
CA LYS A 55 6.64 10.57 18.41
C LYS A 55 5.84 9.58 19.25
N GLY A 56 5.91 8.30 18.90
CA GLY A 56 5.19 7.22 19.57
C GLY A 56 3.99 6.75 18.71
N VAL A 57 4.30 6.17 17.53
CA VAL A 57 3.29 5.58 16.65
C VAL A 57 2.95 4.18 17.16
N ASN A 58 1.64 3.91 17.27
CA ASN A 58 1.11 2.60 17.62
C ASN A 58 0.18 2.15 16.48
N LEU A 59 0.42 0.95 15.94
CA LEU A 59 -0.39 0.36 14.87
C LEU A 59 -0.28 -1.17 14.94
N GLU A 60 -1.40 -1.84 14.80
CA GLU A 60 -1.46 -3.28 14.64
C GLU A 60 -2.15 -3.59 13.33
N VAL A 61 -1.57 -4.48 12.52
CA VAL A 61 -2.07 -4.89 11.20
C VAL A 61 -2.11 -6.40 11.14
N ARG A 62 -3.25 -6.95 10.74
CA ARG A 62 -3.43 -8.40 10.57
C ARG A 62 -3.42 -8.77 9.10
N SER A 63 -3.12 -10.02 8.81
CA SER A 63 -3.28 -10.57 7.47
C SER A 63 -4.74 -10.45 7.01
N GLY A 64 -4.94 -10.12 5.74
CA GLY A 64 -6.24 -9.85 5.14
C GLY A 64 -6.75 -8.42 5.28
N GLU A 65 -6.15 -7.58 6.13
CA GLU A 65 -6.62 -6.22 6.38
C GLU A 65 -6.05 -5.19 5.41
N ILE A 66 -6.87 -4.19 5.10
CA ILE A 66 -6.50 -2.98 4.37
C ILE A 66 -6.62 -1.78 5.32
N HIS A 67 -5.49 -1.17 5.65
CA HIS A 67 -5.40 0.00 6.50
C HIS A 67 -5.15 1.25 5.67
N ALA A 68 -5.86 2.35 5.95
CA ALA A 68 -5.57 3.65 5.38
C ALA A 68 -4.98 4.58 6.45
N ILE A 69 -3.85 5.20 6.17
CA ILE A 69 -3.26 6.24 7.02
C ILE A 69 -3.44 7.58 6.33
N MET A 70 -4.27 8.42 6.92
CA MET A 70 -4.59 9.76 6.45
C MET A 70 -4.01 10.82 7.40
N GLY A 71 -4.00 12.07 7.00
CA GLY A 71 -3.54 13.18 7.83
C GLY A 71 -2.94 14.32 7.02
N PRO A 72 -2.76 15.49 7.62
CA PRO A 72 -2.21 16.66 6.94
C PRO A 72 -0.76 16.42 6.48
N ASN A 73 -0.30 17.27 5.55
CA ASN A 73 1.09 17.25 5.11
C ASN A 73 2.03 17.53 6.30
N GLY A 74 3.17 16.82 6.34
CA GLY A 74 4.12 16.91 7.45
C GLY A 74 3.71 16.17 8.72
N SER A 75 2.63 15.40 8.73
CA SER A 75 2.20 14.63 9.91
C SER A 75 3.09 13.43 10.26
N GLY A 76 3.97 12.99 9.34
CA GLY A 76 4.89 11.87 9.54
C GLY A 76 4.55 10.60 8.73
N LYS A 77 3.51 10.61 7.89
CA LYS A 77 3.06 9.43 7.12
C LYS A 77 4.17 8.78 6.26
N SER A 78 4.82 9.57 5.40
CA SER A 78 5.90 9.07 4.55
C SER A 78 7.18 8.78 5.33
N THR A 79 7.37 9.38 6.51
CA THR A 79 8.43 8.99 7.44
C THR A 79 8.15 7.61 8.00
N PHE A 80 6.90 7.34 8.39
CA PHE A 80 6.49 6.04 8.88
C PHE A 80 6.72 4.93 7.86
N SER A 81 6.29 5.12 6.59
CA SER A 81 6.51 4.14 5.52
C SER A 81 8.00 3.87 5.28
N LYS A 82 8.82 4.91 5.25
CA LYS A 82 10.27 4.80 5.03
C LYS A 82 11.00 4.14 6.20
N VAL A 83 10.59 4.42 7.44
CA VAL A 83 11.13 3.76 8.64
C VAL A 83 10.81 2.27 8.60
N LEU A 84 9.59 1.86 8.23
CA LEU A 84 9.25 0.44 8.10
C LEU A 84 10.04 -0.26 6.99
N ALA A 85 10.33 0.44 5.90
CA ALA A 85 11.16 -0.07 4.81
C ALA A 85 12.68 -0.05 5.12
N GLY A 86 13.11 0.53 6.23
CA GLY A 86 14.53 0.59 6.62
C GLY A 86 15.33 1.67 5.91
N HIS A 87 14.70 2.76 5.47
CA HIS A 87 15.40 3.82 4.73
C HIS A 87 16.48 4.49 5.61
N PRO A 88 17.76 4.53 5.17
CA PRO A 88 18.90 4.89 6.03
C PRO A 88 18.94 6.36 6.48
N ALA A 89 18.15 7.25 5.88
CA ALA A 89 18.08 8.65 6.30
C ALA A 89 17.26 8.86 7.59
N TYR A 90 16.57 7.83 8.08
CA TYR A 90 15.72 7.93 9.27
C TYR A 90 16.29 7.09 10.41
N GLU A 91 16.57 7.73 11.54
CA GLU A 91 17.07 7.07 12.74
C GLU A 91 15.90 6.73 13.68
N VAL A 92 15.78 5.45 14.03
CA VAL A 92 14.80 5.01 15.04
C VAL A 92 15.36 5.28 16.41
N THR A 93 14.69 6.14 17.19
CA THR A 93 15.13 6.54 18.53
C THR A 93 14.45 5.79 19.65
N GLY A 94 13.40 5.00 19.34
CA GLY A 94 12.72 4.16 20.34
C GLY A 94 11.51 3.44 19.78
N GLY A 95 10.92 2.60 20.63
CA GLY A 95 9.78 1.77 20.29
C GLY A 95 10.18 0.38 19.79
N LYS A 96 9.19 -0.35 19.32
CA LYS A 96 9.34 -1.74 18.85
C LYS A 96 8.49 -1.96 17.61
N VAL A 97 9.06 -2.66 16.61
CA VAL A 97 8.32 -3.09 15.42
C VAL A 97 8.54 -4.58 15.23
N ILE A 98 7.46 -5.34 15.34
CA ILE A 98 7.46 -6.79 15.13
C ILE A 98 6.75 -7.08 13.81
N PHE A 99 7.42 -7.81 12.93
CA PHE A 99 6.91 -8.29 11.67
C PHE A 99 7.03 -9.81 11.62
N GLN A 100 5.90 -10.51 11.49
CA GLN A 100 5.84 -11.98 11.51
C GLN A 100 6.57 -12.63 12.71
N GLY A 101 6.53 -11.97 13.87
CA GLY A 101 7.19 -12.44 15.11
C GLY A 101 8.65 -12.03 15.28
N GLU A 102 9.28 -11.44 14.27
CA GLU A 102 10.67 -10.99 14.30
C GLU A 102 10.78 -9.47 14.48
N ASN A 103 11.91 -9.01 15.03
CA ASN A 103 12.17 -7.58 15.23
C ASN A 103 12.58 -6.93 13.89
N LEU A 104 11.65 -6.20 13.25
CA LEU A 104 11.88 -5.54 11.98
C LEU A 104 13.02 -4.51 12.03
N LEU A 105 13.24 -3.88 13.20
CA LEU A 105 14.24 -2.82 13.34
C LEU A 105 15.69 -3.33 13.32
N GLU A 106 15.89 -4.63 13.52
CA GLU A 106 17.20 -5.29 13.43
C GLU A 106 17.53 -5.78 12.03
N MET A 107 16.59 -5.71 11.10
CA MET A 107 16.76 -6.15 9.71
C MET A 107 17.26 -5.00 8.84
N GLU A 108 18.20 -5.31 7.93
CA GLU A 108 18.61 -4.40 6.86
C GLU A 108 17.47 -4.23 5.81
N PRO A 109 17.46 -3.15 5.01
CA PRO A 109 16.37 -2.90 4.05
C PRO A 109 16.09 -4.05 3.08
N GLU A 110 17.14 -4.71 2.57
CA GLU A 110 17.04 -5.88 1.71
C GLU A 110 16.44 -7.09 2.43
N GLU A 111 16.77 -7.29 3.70
CA GLU A 111 16.19 -8.37 4.51
C GLU A 111 14.71 -8.15 4.74
N ARG A 112 14.28 -6.91 5.01
CA ARG A 112 12.86 -6.53 5.13
C ARG A 112 12.09 -6.80 3.83
N ALA A 113 12.68 -6.42 2.69
CA ALA A 113 12.06 -6.66 1.39
C ALA A 113 11.90 -8.15 1.09
N ILE A 114 12.93 -8.95 1.38
CA ILE A 114 12.92 -10.41 1.21
C ILE A 114 11.91 -11.06 2.17
N ALA A 115 11.84 -10.61 3.42
CA ALA A 115 10.87 -11.08 4.41
C ALA A 115 9.42 -10.78 4.01
N GLY A 116 9.19 -9.79 3.13
CA GLY A 116 7.88 -9.50 2.57
C GLY A 116 7.32 -8.11 2.89
N ILE A 117 8.15 -7.15 3.30
CA ILE A 117 7.77 -5.74 3.32
C ILE A 117 7.98 -5.16 1.92
N PHE A 118 6.97 -4.52 1.36
CA PHE A 118 7.03 -3.83 0.07
C PHE A 118 6.66 -2.36 0.26
N LEU A 119 7.44 -1.46 -0.32
CA LEU A 119 7.14 -0.03 -0.35
C LEU A 119 7.00 0.46 -1.78
N ALA A 120 5.79 0.89 -2.16
CA ALA A 120 5.58 1.72 -3.33
C ALA A 120 5.84 3.18 -2.97
N PHE A 121 6.82 3.79 -3.62
CA PHE A 121 7.28 5.13 -3.31
C PHE A 121 6.34 6.21 -3.84
N GLN A 122 6.23 7.32 -3.15
CA GLN A 122 5.54 8.52 -3.66
C GLN A 122 6.08 8.92 -5.05
N TYR A 123 7.40 8.91 -5.20
CA TYR A 123 8.12 9.17 -6.45
C TYR A 123 9.00 7.97 -6.81
N PRO A 124 8.53 7.05 -7.69
CA PRO A 124 9.31 5.91 -8.11
C PRO A 124 10.62 6.30 -8.78
N LEU A 125 11.72 5.71 -8.34
CA LEU A 125 13.05 6.02 -8.85
C LEU A 125 13.27 5.45 -10.25
N GLU A 126 14.09 6.14 -11.04
CA GLU A 126 14.59 5.67 -12.32
C GLU A 126 15.94 4.97 -12.12
N ILE A 127 16.13 3.82 -12.81
CA ILE A 127 17.41 3.09 -12.79
C ILE A 127 17.88 2.96 -14.24
N PRO A 128 18.62 3.95 -14.76
CA PRO A 128 19.10 3.93 -16.14
C PRO A 128 20.03 2.74 -16.40
N GLY A 129 19.86 2.10 -17.57
CA GLY A 129 20.72 0.99 -18.00
C GLY A 129 20.35 -0.37 -17.41
N VAL A 130 19.40 -0.46 -16.49
CA VAL A 130 18.87 -1.74 -15.97
C VAL A 130 17.49 -1.98 -16.54
N SER A 131 17.30 -3.05 -17.32
CA SER A 131 15.99 -3.37 -17.88
C SER A 131 14.99 -3.72 -16.77
N ASN A 132 13.71 -3.39 -17.00
CA ASN A 132 12.64 -3.72 -16.06
C ASN A 132 12.57 -5.23 -15.82
N LEU A 133 12.72 -6.03 -16.89
CA LEU A 133 12.70 -7.49 -16.82
C LEU A 133 13.84 -8.04 -15.94
N ASP A 134 15.07 -7.56 -16.14
CA ASP A 134 16.22 -8.03 -15.33
C ASP A 134 16.09 -7.61 -13.88
N PHE A 135 15.64 -6.36 -13.62
CA PHE A 135 15.38 -5.88 -12.26
C PHE A 135 14.36 -6.77 -11.53
N LEU A 136 13.24 -7.03 -12.19
CA LEU A 136 12.17 -7.86 -11.62
C LEU A 136 12.62 -9.30 -11.39
N ARG A 137 13.38 -9.89 -12.33
CA ARG A 137 13.90 -11.25 -12.20
C ARG A 137 14.88 -11.40 -11.04
N VAL A 138 15.80 -10.44 -10.88
CA VAL A 138 16.75 -10.45 -9.76
C VAL A 138 16.01 -10.36 -8.42
N ALA A 139 15.06 -9.44 -8.29
CA ALA A 139 14.27 -9.26 -7.07
C ALA A 139 13.44 -10.52 -6.74
N TYR A 140 12.77 -11.10 -7.74
CA TYR A 140 11.98 -12.31 -7.60
C TYR A 140 12.83 -13.52 -7.20
N ASN A 141 13.95 -13.74 -7.87
CA ASN A 141 14.84 -14.87 -7.59
C ASN A 141 15.56 -14.72 -6.23
N SER A 142 15.88 -13.51 -5.80
CA SER A 142 16.42 -13.28 -4.46
C SER A 142 15.45 -13.76 -3.37
N ARG A 143 14.13 -13.49 -3.55
CA ARG A 143 13.10 -13.97 -2.64
C ARG A 143 12.94 -15.50 -2.69
N ARG A 144 12.91 -16.10 -3.89
CA ARG A 144 12.84 -17.55 -4.05
C ARG A 144 13.98 -18.26 -3.32
N LYS A 145 15.20 -17.76 -3.50
CA LYS A 145 16.39 -18.29 -2.84
C LYS A 145 16.27 -18.28 -1.31
N GLN A 146 15.74 -17.20 -0.74
CA GLN A 146 15.47 -17.13 0.71
C GLN A 146 14.43 -18.17 1.16
N GLN A 147 13.47 -18.48 0.32
CA GLN A 147 12.45 -19.51 0.57
C GLN A 147 12.97 -20.94 0.34
N GLY A 148 14.24 -21.11 -0.05
CA GLY A 148 14.83 -22.42 -0.38
C GLY A 148 14.33 -22.98 -1.72
N LEU A 149 13.76 -22.13 -2.59
CA LEU A 149 13.31 -22.51 -3.93
C LEU A 149 14.40 -22.26 -4.97
N GLU A 150 14.40 -23.06 -6.04
CA GLU A 150 15.29 -22.85 -7.18
C GLU A 150 14.95 -21.53 -7.91
N GLU A 151 15.99 -20.84 -8.39
CA GLU A 151 15.83 -19.63 -9.20
C GLU A 151 15.13 -19.99 -10.53
N LEU A 152 14.22 -19.13 -10.99
CA LEU A 152 13.68 -19.27 -12.34
C LEU A 152 14.72 -18.80 -13.38
N ASP A 153 14.83 -19.55 -14.44
CA ASP A 153 15.61 -19.09 -15.59
C ASP A 153 14.92 -17.93 -16.35
N ALA A 154 15.56 -17.42 -17.38
CA ALA A 154 15.05 -16.27 -18.10
C ALA A 154 13.73 -16.56 -18.84
N PHE A 155 13.53 -17.79 -19.31
CA PHE A 155 12.35 -18.19 -20.06
C PHE A 155 11.15 -18.36 -19.14
N ASP A 156 11.30 -19.14 -18.07
CA ASP A 156 10.23 -19.38 -17.10
C ASP A 156 9.81 -18.08 -16.40
N PHE A 157 10.78 -17.18 -16.14
CA PHE A 157 10.47 -15.88 -15.55
C PHE A 157 9.72 -14.96 -16.54
N ASP A 158 10.08 -14.97 -17.84
CA ASP A 158 9.35 -14.19 -18.84
C ASP A 158 7.89 -14.62 -18.97
N GLU A 159 7.61 -15.93 -18.94
CA GLU A 159 6.25 -16.48 -18.95
C GLU A 159 5.46 -15.98 -17.73
N LEU A 160 6.03 -16.08 -16.53
CA LEU A 160 5.42 -15.58 -15.29
C LEU A 160 5.10 -14.08 -15.36
N VAL A 161 6.04 -13.26 -15.85
CA VAL A 161 5.85 -11.80 -15.95
C VAL A 161 4.73 -11.46 -16.92
N GLN A 162 4.63 -12.16 -18.06
CA GLN A 162 3.57 -11.93 -19.05
C GLN A 162 2.17 -12.11 -18.41
N GLU A 163 1.96 -13.12 -17.56
CA GLU A 163 0.71 -13.32 -16.85
C GLU A 163 0.38 -12.14 -15.90
N LYS A 164 1.39 -11.58 -15.24
CA LYS A 164 1.19 -10.47 -14.28
C LYS A 164 0.99 -9.11 -14.96
N LEU A 165 1.42 -8.94 -16.22
CA LEU A 165 1.19 -7.69 -16.97
C LEU A 165 -0.29 -7.36 -17.16
N ASP A 166 -1.16 -8.36 -17.27
CA ASP A 166 -2.59 -8.17 -17.45
C ASP A 166 -3.25 -7.50 -16.22
N VAL A 167 -2.75 -7.76 -15.02
CA VAL A 167 -3.23 -7.15 -13.76
C VAL A 167 -3.11 -5.63 -13.81
N VAL A 168 -2.02 -5.13 -14.40
CA VAL A 168 -1.70 -3.70 -14.46
C VAL A 168 -1.97 -3.08 -15.84
N LYS A 169 -2.48 -3.86 -16.80
CA LYS A 169 -2.71 -3.44 -18.18
C LYS A 169 -1.49 -2.71 -18.79
N MET A 170 -0.31 -3.27 -18.57
CA MET A 170 0.95 -2.69 -19.04
C MET A 170 1.37 -3.35 -20.36
N ASN A 171 1.88 -2.53 -21.31
CA ASN A 171 2.42 -3.04 -22.56
C ASN A 171 3.71 -3.81 -22.31
N PRO A 172 3.88 -5.05 -22.83
CA PRO A 172 5.10 -5.84 -22.67
C PRO A 172 6.40 -5.13 -23.09
N ALA A 173 6.32 -4.16 -24.02
CA ALA A 173 7.47 -3.36 -24.43
C ALA A 173 8.14 -2.57 -23.29
N PHE A 174 7.46 -2.35 -22.18
CA PHE A 174 8.05 -1.72 -20.98
C PHE A 174 9.07 -2.61 -20.27
N LEU A 175 8.98 -3.93 -20.43
CA LEU A 175 9.92 -4.87 -19.80
C LEU A 175 11.37 -4.71 -20.32
N SER A 176 11.53 -4.36 -21.59
CA SER A 176 12.86 -4.14 -22.20
C SER A 176 13.45 -2.74 -21.95
N ARG A 177 12.66 -1.81 -21.40
CA ARG A 177 13.12 -0.44 -21.08
C ARG A 177 13.77 -0.42 -19.71
N SER A 178 14.63 0.56 -19.49
CA SER A 178 15.22 0.82 -18.15
C SER A 178 14.09 1.10 -17.13
N VAL A 179 14.31 0.68 -15.89
CA VAL A 179 13.33 0.83 -14.81
C VAL A 179 12.89 2.28 -14.69
N ASN A 180 11.60 2.53 -14.95
CA ASN A 180 10.94 3.83 -14.84
C ASN A 180 11.49 4.97 -15.70
N GLU A 181 12.56 4.75 -16.50
CA GLU A 181 13.19 5.78 -17.33
C GLU A 181 12.24 6.25 -18.43
N GLY A 182 11.89 7.54 -18.36
CA GLY A 182 10.96 8.16 -19.31
C GLY A 182 9.53 7.59 -19.26
N PHE A 183 9.14 6.95 -18.16
CA PHE A 183 7.75 6.54 -17.91
C PHE A 183 6.95 7.75 -17.44
N SER A 184 5.68 7.84 -17.89
CA SER A 184 4.72 8.77 -17.29
C SER A 184 4.43 8.38 -15.83
N GLY A 185 3.86 9.29 -15.03
CA GLY A 185 3.49 9.01 -13.65
C GLY A 185 2.60 7.77 -13.51
N GLY A 186 1.59 7.63 -14.38
CA GLY A 186 0.71 6.46 -14.38
C GLY A 186 1.42 5.15 -14.75
N GLU A 187 2.39 5.19 -15.67
CA GLU A 187 3.20 4.02 -16.04
C GLU A 187 4.14 3.61 -14.91
N LYS A 188 4.76 4.57 -14.21
CA LYS A 188 5.59 4.31 -13.02
C LYS A 188 4.77 3.62 -11.91
N LYS A 189 3.56 4.11 -11.65
CA LYS A 189 2.69 3.51 -10.63
C LYS A 189 2.20 2.12 -11.03
N ARG A 190 1.86 1.90 -12.29
CA ARG A 190 1.53 0.54 -12.79
C ARG A 190 2.72 -0.40 -12.68
N ASN A 191 3.94 0.10 -12.90
CA ASN A 191 5.16 -0.70 -12.72
C ASN A 191 5.39 -1.09 -11.26
N GLU A 192 5.07 -0.23 -10.29
CA GLU A 192 5.10 -0.58 -8.86
C GLU A 192 4.06 -1.67 -8.52
N ILE A 193 2.85 -1.60 -9.09
CA ILE A 193 1.86 -2.67 -8.88
C ILE A 193 2.28 -3.98 -9.57
N LEU A 194 2.98 -3.93 -10.71
CA LEU A 194 3.59 -5.11 -11.32
C LEU A 194 4.65 -5.74 -10.40
N GLN A 195 5.50 -4.92 -9.77
CA GLN A 195 6.46 -5.39 -8.77
C GLN A 195 5.74 -6.06 -7.59
N MET A 196 4.68 -5.43 -7.08
CA MET A 196 3.85 -6.00 -6.01
C MET A 196 3.22 -7.34 -6.44
N ALA A 197 2.73 -7.45 -7.68
CA ALA A 197 2.13 -8.67 -8.21
C ALA A 197 3.11 -9.84 -8.34
N LEU A 198 4.38 -9.54 -8.63
CA LEU A 198 5.45 -10.54 -8.74
C LEU A 198 6.04 -10.90 -7.38
N LEU A 199 6.25 -9.91 -6.53
CA LEU A 199 6.88 -10.12 -5.22
C LEU A 199 5.91 -10.65 -4.15
N GLU A 200 4.60 -10.56 -4.34
CA GLU A 200 3.56 -11.07 -3.44
C GLU A 200 3.87 -10.79 -1.95
N PRO A 201 4.03 -9.50 -1.57
CA PRO A 201 4.48 -9.14 -0.24
C PRO A 201 3.49 -9.57 0.85
N LYS A 202 3.99 -9.73 2.09
CA LYS A 202 3.15 -9.95 3.27
C LYS A 202 2.52 -8.65 3.76
N VAL A 203 3.24 -7.55 3.67
CA VAL A 203 2.72 -6.20 3.92
C VAL A 203 3.15 -5.28 2.78
N ALA A 204 2.18 -4.76 2.03
CA ALA A 204 2.38 -3.75 1.00
C ALA A 204 2.08 -2.36 1.58
N ILE A 205 3.05 -1.46 1.52
CA ILE A 205 2.90 -0.06 1.93
C ILE A 205 2.86 0.80 0.67
N LEU A 206 1.74 1.46 0.41
CA LEU A 206 1.52 2.28 -0.78
C LEU A 206 1.52 3.75 -0.38
N ASP A 207 2.67 4.44 -0.57
CA ASP A 207 2.84 5.83 -0.14
C ASP A 207 2.42 6.80 -1.27
N GLU A 208 1.27 7.47 -1.07
CA GLU A 208 0.66 8.43 -2.00
C GLU A 208 0.63 7.95 -3.46
N THR A 209 0.24 6.68 -3.65
CA THR A 209 0.23 6.02 -4.97
C THR A 209 -0.77 6.64 -5.94
N ASP A 210 -1.70 7.44 -5.44
CA ASP A 210 -2.70 8.19 -6.20
C ASP A 210 -2.23 9.59 -6.64
N SER A 211 -1.07 10.04 -6.16
CA SER A 211 -0.54 11.37 -6.47
C SER A 211 -0.21 11.52 -7.95
N GLY A 212 -0.77 12.57 -8.59
CA GLY A 212 -0.51 12.87 -10.00
C GLY A 212 -1.15 11.93 -11.01
N LEU A 213 -2.01 11.00 -10.59
CA LEU A 213 -2.73 10.11 -11.50
C LEU A 213 -4.02 10.74 -12.04
N ASP A 214 -4.30 10.52 -13.32
CA ASP A 214 -5.62 10.69 -13.87
C ASP A 214 -6.59 9.61 -13.36
N ILE A 215 -7.88 9.77 -13.65
CA ILE A 215 -8.93 8.86 -13.15
C ILE A 215 -8.73 7.43 -13.67
N ASP A 216 -8.29 7.26 -14.91
CA ASP A 216 -8.17 5.94 -15.52
C ASP A 216 -6.94 5.20 -14.99
N ALA A 217 -5.80 5.87 -14.85
CA ALA A 217 -4.63 5.32 -14.18
C ALA A 217 -4.90 4.95 -12.72
N LEU A 218 -5.63 5.80 -11.99
CA LEU A 218 -6.05 5.53 -10.61
C LEU A 218 -6.90 4.26 -10.51
N LYS A 219 -7.87 4.08 -11.41
CA LYS A 219 -8.70 2.86 -11.44
C LYS A 219 -7.89 1.60 -11.72
N ILE A 220 -6.92 1.67 -12.63
CA ILE A 220 -6.05 0.52 -12.94
C ILE A 220 -5.22 0.14 -11.72
N VAL A 221 -4.59 1.13 -11.07
CA VAL A 221 -3.81 0.91 -9.84
C VAL A 221 -4.69 0.33 -8.74
N ALA A 222 -5.84 0.92 -8.48
CA ALA A 222 -6.76 0.44 -7.45
C ALA A 222 -7.27 -0.98 -7.73
N ASN A 223 -7.61 -1.28 -8.99
CA ASN A 223 -8.01 -2.62 -9.38
C ASN A 223 -6.88 -3.64 -9.19
N GLY A 224 -5.63 -3.26 -9.53
CA GLY A 224 -4.46 -4.09 -9.27
C GLY A 224 -4.30 -4.41 -7.79
N VAL A 225 -4.36 -3.40 -6.91
CA VAL A 225 -4.30 -3.60 -5.45
C VAL A 225 -5.41 -4.53 -4.96
N ASN A 226 -6.66 -4.31 -5.41
CA ASN A 226 -7.79 -5.16 -5.01
C ASN A 226 -7.64 -6.62 -5.48
N GLN A 227 -7.09 -6.85 -6.67
CA GLN A 227 -6.83 -8.21 -7.18
C GLN A 227 -5.70 -8.93 -6.43
N LEU A 228 -4.74 -8.18 -5.90
CA LEU A 228 -3.61 -8.72 -5.15
C LEU A 228 -3.90 -8.85 -3.64
N ALA A 229 -4.97 -8.25 -3.15
CA ALA A 229 -5.41 -8.40 -1.78
C ALA A 229 -5.87 -9.86 -1.53
N SER A 230 -5.33 -10.46 -0.47
CA SER A 230 -5.63 -11.85 -0.09
C SER A 230 -5.65 -12.00 1.43
N PRO A 231 -6.20 -13.10 1.96
CA PRO A 231 -6.17 -13.37 3.39
C PRO A 231 -4.76 -13.50 3.99
N GLU A 232 -3.75 -13.73 3.16
CA GLU A 232 -2.36 -13.97 3.57
C GLU A 232 -1.49 -12.72 3.54
N ASN A 233 -2.02 -11.59 3.06
CA ASN A 233 -1.28 -10.33 3.00
C ASN A 233 -2.09 -9.17 3.57
N ALA A 234 -1.41 -8.08 3.89
CA ALA A 234 -2.04 -6.85 4.32
C ALA A 234 -1.57 -5.66 3.47
N THR A 235 -2.40 -4.63 3.40
CA THR A 235 -2.08 -3.41 2.65
C THR A 235 -2.22 -2.19 3.55
N ILE A 236 -1.20 -1.32 3.56
CA ILE A 236 -1.22 -0.01 4.22
C ILE A 236 -1.21 1.06 3.13
N LEU A 237 -2.34 1.75 2.99
CA LEU A 237 -2.49 2.88 2.07
C LEU A 237 -2.15 4.18 2.79
N ILE A 238 -1.17 4.91 2.32
CA ILE A 238 -0.92 6.28 2.78
C ILE A 238 -1.44 7.22 1.72
N THR A 239 -2.47 7.99 2.07
CA THR A 239 -3.07 8.97 1.16
C THR A 239 -3.68 10.12 1.94
N HIS A 240 -3.77 11.28 1.29
CA HIS A 240 -4.52 12.42 1.78
C HIS A 240 -5.81 12.65 0.96
N TYR A 241 -6.08 11.76 -0.03
CA TYR A 241 -7.26 11.85 -0.88
C TYR A 241 -8.20 10.68 -0.64
N GLN A 242 -9.44 10.97 -0.29
CA GLN A 242 -10.49 9.98 -0.18
C GLN A 242 -10.79 9.30 -1.52
N ARG A 243 -10.49 9.95 -2.65
CA ARG A 243 -10.78 9.42 -3.98
C ARG A 243 -10.21 8.01 -4.21
N LEU A 244 -9.02 7.70 -3.69
CA LEU A 244 -8.46 6.35 -3.75
C LEU A 244 -9.30 5.37 -2.93
N LEU A 245 -9.74 5.79 -1.73
CA LEU A 245 -10.50 4.96 -0.80
C LEU A 245 -11.92 4.62 -1.29
N ASN A 246 -12.41 5.31 -2.34
CA ASN A 246 -13.64 4.94 -3.02
C ASN A 246 -13.48 3.70 -3.92
N TYR A 247 -12.24 3.39 -4.33
CA TYR A 247 -11.90 2.22 -5.15
C TYR A 247 -11.25 1.09 -4.35
N ILE A 248 -10.47 1.44 -3.31
CA ILE A 248 -9.86 0.49 -2.37
C ILE A 248 -10.47 0.78 -1.01
N VAL A 249 -11.50 0.02 -0.64
CA VAL A 249 -12.21 0.24 0.63
C VAL A 249 -11.37 -0.30 1.78
N PRO A 250 -10.89 0.56 2.70
CA PRO A 250 -10.12 0.09 3.84
C PRO A 250 -11.02 -0.51 4.92
N ASP A 251 -10.47 -1.48 5.66
CA ASP A 251 -11.10 -2.01 6.87
C ASP A 251 -10.91 -1.03 8.03
N PHE A 252 -9.73 -0.38 8.10
CA PHE A 252 -9.40 0.62 9.11
C PHE A 252 -8.86 1.90 8.50
N VAL A 253 -9.24 3.02 9.08
CA VAL A 253 -8.72 4.35 8.75
C VAL A 253 -8.07 4.94 9.99
N HIS A 254 -6.82 5.36 9.86
CA HIS A 254 -6.03 5.98 10.92
C HIS A 254 -5.70 7.41 10.55
N VAL A 255 -5.84 8.33 11.48
CA VAL A 255 -5.46 9.73 11.28
C VAL A 255 -4.14 9.99 11.98
N MET A 256 -3.13 10.33 11.20
CA MET A 256 -1.82 10.70 11.72
C MET A 256 -1.67 12.23 11.78
N ALA A 257 -1.25 12.73 12.94
CA ALA A 257 -0.90 14.12 13.14
C ALA A 257 0.27 14.25 14.14
N ASN A 258 1.14 15.22 13.90
CA ASN A 258 2.27 15.51 14.78
C ASN A 258 3.11 14.28 15.16
N GLY A 259 3.28 13.33 14.23
CA GLY A 259 4.08 12.11 14.43
C GLY A 259 3.39 11.02 15.26
N ARG A 260 2.06 11.08 15.44
CA ARG A 260 1.26 10.09 16.18
C ARG A 260 0.00 9.74 15.41
N ILE A 261 -0.53 8.54 15.62
CA ILE A 261 -1.91 8.20 15.27
C ILE A 261 -2.80 8.76 16.37
N ILE A 262 -3.67 9.74 16.01
CA ILE A 262 -4.53 10.47 16.96
C ILE A 262 -5.97 9.94 16.95
N SER A 263 -6.37 9.23 15.90
CA SER A 263 -7.70 8.63 15.79
C SER A 263 -7.64 7.40 14.88
N SER A 264 -8.49 6.43 15.15
CA SER A 264 -8.69 5.25 14.33
C SER A 264 -10.18 4.91 14.25
N GLY A 265 -10.64 4.47 13.08
CA GLY A 265 -12.04 4.12 12.84
C GLY A 265 -12.21 3.33 11.55
N GLY A 266 -13.45 3.08 11.16
CA GLY A 266 -13.78 2.46 9.88
C GLY A 266 -13.77 3.46 8.72
N LYS A 267 -14.28 3.05 7.57
CA LYS A 267 -14.37 3.88 6.34
C LYS A 267 -15.15 5.19 6.53
N GLU A 268 -16.07 5.24 7.50
CA GLU A 268 -16.87 6.42 7.82
C GLU A 268 -15.99 7.58 8.28
N LEU A 269 -14.85 7.28 8.96
CA LEU A 269 -13.89 8.30 9.37
C LEU A 269 -13.29 9.02 8.16
N ALA A 270 -12.98 8.31 7.07
CA ALA A 270 -12.48 8.95 5.84
C ALA A 270 -13.51 9.93 5.24
N GLN A 271 -14.80 9.57 5.25
CA GLN A 271 -15.88 10.43 4.76
C GLN A 271 -16.05 11.67 5.63
N GLU A 272 -15.92 11.51 6.94
CA GLU A 272 -15.99 12.63 7.88
C GLU A 272 -14.80 13.58 7.69
N LEU A 273 -13.60 13.06 7.46
CA LEU A 273 -12.42 13.87 7.13
C LEU A 273 -12.57 14.66 5.83
N GLU A 274 -13.19 14.07 4.79
CA GLU A 274 -13.44 14.80 3.55
C GLU A 274 -14.42 15.96 3.75
N SER A 275 -15.47 15.73 4.55
CA SER A 275 -16.53 16.73 4.76
C SER A 275 -16.12 17.84 5.73
N ARG A 276 -15.31 17.56 6.74
CA ARG A 276 -15.00 18.46 7.87
C ARG A 276 -13.54 18.90 7.94
N GLY A 277 -12.64 18.27 7.16
CA GLY A 277 -11.20 18.46 7.29
C GLY A 277 -10.63 17.81 8.55
N TYR A 278 -9.39 18.15 8.90
CA TYR A 278 -8.67 17.56 10.05
C TYR A 278 -8.79 18.37 11.33
N ASP A 279 -9.16 19.66 11.29
CA ASP A 279 -9.05 20.63 12.40
C ASP A 279 -9.78 20.17 13.65
N TRP A 280 -10.98 19.65 13.52
CA TRP A 280 -11.79 19.16 14.63
C TRP A 280 -11.11 18.00 15.41
N LEU A 281 -10.41 17.10 14.72
CA LEU A 281 -9.64 16.02 15.37
C LEU A 281 -8.38 16.57 16.04
N LEU A 282 -7.72 17.52 15.43
CA LEU A 282 -6.53 18.17 16.01
C LEU A 282 -6.89 18.93 17.31
N GLU A 283 -8.03 19.60 17.34
CA GLU A 283 -8.54 20.28 18.54
C GLU A 283 -8.90 19.29 19.66
N GLN A 284 -9.54 18.17 19.32
CA GLN A 284 -9.86 17.10 20.29
C GLN A 284 -8.58 16.49 20.86
N ALA A 285 -7.63 16.11 20.01
CA ALA A 285 -6.36 15.54 20.44
C ALA A 285 -5.54 16.50 21.32
N ALA A 286 -5.56 17.80 21.02
CA ALA A 286 -4.91 18.82 21.86
C ALA A 286 -5.55 18.91 23.26
N THR A 287 -6.87 18.78 23.33
CA THR A 287 -7.61 18.80 24.62
C THR A 287 -7.33 17.57 25.48
N GLU A 288 -7.18 16.39 24.88
CA GLU A 288 -6.87 15.14 25.59
C GLU A 288 -5.42 15.07 26.13
N VAL A 289 -4.47 15.74 25.47
CA VAL A 289 -3.06 15.78 25.87
C VAL A 289 -2.80 16.84 26.96
N GLY A 290 -3.79 17.68 27.28
CA GLY A 290 -3.71 18.60 28.44
C GLY A 290 -2.74 19.78 28.24
N VAL A 291 -2.71 20.39 27.06
CA VAL A 291 -2.01 21.67 26.79
C VAL A 291 -3.03 22.78 26.64
#